data_5cc8014cd0c0e457997f8ad235b7bb91
#
_entry.id   5cc8014cd0c0e457997f8ad235b7bb91
#
_cell.length_a   1.000
_cell.length_b   1.000
_cell.length_c   1.000
_cell.angle_alpha   90.00
_cell.angle_beta   90.00
_cell.angle_gamma   90.00
#
_symmetry.space_group_name_H-M   'P 1'
#
loop_
_entity.id
_entity.type
_entity.pdbx_description
1 polymer ?
#
loop_
_entity_poly.entity_id
_entity_poly.type
_entity_poly.pdbx_seq_one_letter_code
_entity_poly.pdbx_strand_id
1 'polypeptide(L)'
;MKEAKAMAYVNMYGVLATLENLCAVDDEAKQILAELKSPVSLCFEVAGGPCGTFHFSKSGCKFTEGSEGCTCKMNFKSPEKFNDLIDNSKPGIPTKGVVQVLSFLMGPFTKLTNRLTKLLMPTKEDLQNRAFFEESTILTFYTIAGAISALANSDSISKFTAASTVDGVISMGIKDTCYATVKVKNHHFTTIKEKANNPRAVMEFADIDLAYGLFNGTVSTIAELCEGNIYMAGMISMVD
;
A
#
# COMPACT_ATOMS: atom_id res chain seq x y z
N MET A 1 -13.87 -9.49 15.26
CA MET A 1 -14.00 -10.22 13.97
C MET A 1 -14.17 -9.30 12.75
N LYS A 2 -15.17 -8.39 12.69
CA LYS A 2 -15.32 -7.47 11.54
C LYS A 2 -14.12 -6.54 11.37
N GLU A 3 -13.66 -5.94 12.45
CA GLU A 3 -12.49 -5.06 12.50
C GLU A 3 -11.19 -5.77 12.07
N ALA A 4 -10.93 -6.99 12.58
CA ALA A 4 -9.77 -7.78 12.18
C ALA A 4 -9.77 -8.13 10.69
N LYS A 5 -10.96 -8.34 10.10
CA LYS A 5 -11.10 -8.58 8.67
C LYS A 5 -10.76 -7.33 7.86
N ALA A 6 -11.29 -6.16 8.23
CA ALA A 6 -10.98 -4.90 7.58
C ALA A 6 -9.47 -4.59 7.66
N MET A 7 -8.88 -4.79 8.85
CA MET A 7 -7.44 -4.64 9.04
C MET A 7 -6.62 -5.59 8.15
N ALA A 8 -7.05 -6.84 7.95
CA ALA A 8 -6.37 -7.76 7.05
C ALA A 8 -6.37 -7.27 5.58
N TYR A 9 -7.46 -6.64 5.14
CA TYR A 9 -7.50 -6.00 3.81
C TYR A 9 -6.54 -4.80 3.72
N VAL A 10 -6.50 -3.95 4.75
CA VAL A 10 -5.55 -2.82 4.84
C VAL A 10 -4.11 -3.33 4.83
N ASN A 11 -3.81 -4.35 5.63
CA ASN A 11 -2.48 -4.95 5.69
C ASN A 11 -2.04 -5.57 4.37
N MET A 12 -2.96 -6.21 3.64
CA MET A 12 -2.63 -6.82 2.34
C MET A 12 -2.52 -5.78 1.23
N TYR A 13 -3.55 -4.96 1.04
CA TYR A 13 -3.69 -4.07 -0.13
C TYR A 13 -3.15 -2.66 0.09
N GLY A 14 -3.00 -2.25 1.36
CA GLY A 14 -2.31 -1.02 1.74
C GLY A 14 -0.83 -1.28 2.05
N VAL A 15 -0.55 -1.94 3.18
CA VAL A 15 0.82 -2.08 3.70
C VAL A 15 1.70 -2.97 2.82
N LEU A 16 1.34 -4.26 2.66
CA LEU A 16 2.17 -5.19 1.90
C LEU A 16 2.24 -4.85 0.40
N ALA A 17 1.13 -4.41 -0.21
CA ALA A 17 1.12 -4.02 -1.60
C ALA A 17 2.07 -2.85 -1.90
N THR A 18 2.47 -2.06 -0.89
CA THR A 18 3.48 -1.01 -1.01
C THR A 18 4.89 -1.55 -1.26
N LEU A 19 5.15 -2.87 -1.10
CA LEU A 19 6.39 -3.51 -1.57
C LEU A 19 6.62 -3.29 -3.08
N GLU A 20 5.57 -3.17 -3.89
CA GLU A 20 5.70 -2.83 -5.31
C GLU A 20 6.37 -1.45 -5.50
N ASN A 21 5.95 -0.45 -4.71
CA ASN A 21 6.51 0.89 -4.75
C ASN A 21 7.92 0.93 -4.14
N LEU A 22 8.13 0.26 -3.01
CA LEU A 22 9.45 0.14 -2.40
C LEU A 22 10.47 -0.36 -3.42
N CYS A 23 10.15 -1.45 -4.12
CA CYS A 23 11.03 -2.03 -5.13
C CYS A 23 11.25 -1.13 -6.36
N ALA A 24 10.38 -0.15 -6.58
CA ALA A 24 10.51 0.81 -7.67
C ALA A 24 11.35 2.05 -7.28
N VAL A 25 11.27 2.52 -6.05
CA VAL A 25 11.89 3.78 -5.63
C VAL A 25 13.17 3.59 -4.82
N ASP A 26 13.21 2.63 -3.91
CA ASP A 26 14.32 2.42 -2.96
C ASP A 26 15.48 1.63 -3.57
N ASP A 27 16.69 2.19 -3.48
CA ASP A 27 17.86 1.58 -4.11
C ASP A 27 18.36 0.35 -3.35
N GLU A 28 18.16 0.26 -2.03
CA GLU A 28 18.47 -0.94 -1.23
C GLU A 28 17.56 -2.10 -1.65
N ALA A 29 16.27 -1.85 -1.86
CA ALA A 29 15.33 -2.86 -2.35
C ALA A 29 15.68 -3.33 -3.77
N LYS A 30 16.08 -2.44 -4.66
CA LYS A 30 16.56 -2.79 -6.01
C LYS A 30 17.80 -3.69 -5.95
N GLN A 31 18.75 -3.40 -5.06
CA GLN A 31 19.95 -4.24 -4.87
C GLN A 31 19.58 -5.63 -4.37
N ILE A 32 18.66 -5.74 -3.40
CA ILE A 32 18.16 -7.04 -2.91
C ILE A 32 17.55 -7.86 -4.05
N LEU A 33 16.76 -7.23 -4.92
CA LEU A 33 16.15 -7.91 -6.07
C LEU A 33 17.15 -8.30 -7.15
N ALA A 34 18.20 -7.51 -7.38
CA ALA A 34 19.24 -7.82 -8.35
C ALA A 34 19.97 -9.14 -8.07
N GLU A 35 20.04 -9.54 -6.78
CA GLU A 35 20.66 -10.80 -6.34
C GLU A 35 19.76 -12.04 -6.54
N LEU A 36 18.49 -11.88 -6.95
CA LEU A 36 17.59 -13.01 -7.17
C LEU A 36 18.09 -13.92 -8.28
N LYS A 37 18.15 -15.22 -8.01
CA LYS A 37 18.55 -16.24 -9.00
C LYS A 37 17.46 -16.51 -10.03
N SER A 38 16.20 -16.44 -9.62
CA SER A 38 15.01 -16.66 -10.45
C SER A 38 13.83 -15.86 -9.92
N PRO A 39 12.82 -15.53 -10.76
CA PRO A 39 11.58 -14.93 -10.31
C PRO A 39 10.87 -15.80 -9.27
N VAL A 40 10.22 -15.16 -8.31
CA VAL A 40 9.45 -15.81 -7.24
C VAL A 40 8.07 -15.16 -7.15
N SER A 41 7.01 -15.98 -7.15
CA SER A 41 5.65 -15.51 -6.95
C SER A 41 5.10 -16.05 -5.62
N LEU A 42 4.88 -15.15 -4.67
CA LEU A 42 4.43 -15.44 -3.31
C LEU A 42 2.99 -15.00 -3.12
N CYS A 43 2.09 -15.95 -2.89
CA CYS A 43 0.69 -15.69 -2.59
C CYS A 43 0.43 -15.75 -1.08
N PHE A 44 -0.30 -14.76 -0.58
CA PHE A 44 -0.91 -14.78 0.75
C PHE A 44 -2.42 -14.98 0.60
N GLU A 45 -2.96 -16.03 1.20
CA GLU A 45 -4.40 -16.32 1.20
C GLU A 45 -4.92 -16.39 2.63
N VAL A 46 -5.87 -15.52 2.95
CA VAL A 46 -6.47 -15.42 4.28
C VAL A 46 -7.87 -15.98 4.26
N ALA A 47 -8.13 -17.02 5.04
CA ALA A 47 -9.46 -17.63 5.12
C ALA A 47 -10.50 -16.60 5.59
N GLY A 48 -11.52 -16.34 4.75
CA GLY A 48 -12.54 -15.32 5.00
C GLY A 48 -12.05 -13.86 4.90
N GLY A 49 -10.84 -13.65 4.37
CA GLY A 49 -10.18 -12.36 4.21
C GLY A 49 -9.63 -12.13 2.79
N PRO A 50 -8.59 -11.28 2.65
CA PRO A 50 -7.97 -10.96 1.38
C PRO A 50 -7.11 -12.12 0.82
N CYS A 51 -6.86 -12.04 -0.50
CA CYS A 51 -5.92 -12.91 -1.20
C CYS A 51 -5.14 -12.07 -2.20
N GLY A 52 -3.81 -12.17 -2.18
CA GLY A 52 -2.94 -11.42 -3.09
C GLY A 52 -1.63 -12.12 -3.37
N THR A 53 -1.10 -11.90 -4.58
CA THR A 53 0.14 -12.50 -5.06
C THR A 53 1.16 -11.40 -5.39
N PHE A 54 2.37 -11.58 -4.88
CA PHE A 54 3.53 -10.73 -5.14
C PHE A 54 4.45 -11.47 -6.11
N HIS A 55 4.72 -10.86 -7.25
CA HIS A 55 5.61 -11.36 -8.27
C HIS A 55 6.94 -10.60 -8.20
N PHE A 56 7.96 -11.24 -7.64
CA PHE A 56 9.30 -10.67 -7.51
C PHE A 56 10.20 -11.12 -8.65
N SER A 57 10.93 -10.16 -9.23
CA SER A 57 11.94 -10.39 -10.25
C SER A 57 13.10 -9.41 -10.07
N LYS A 58 14.18 -9.55 -10.85
CA LYS A 58 15.29 -8.59 -10.84
C LYS A 58 14.86 -7.16 -11.22
N SER A 59 13.76 -7.03 -11.97
CA SER A 59 13.25 -5.74 -12.44
C SER A 59 12.26 -5.07 -11.49
N GLY A 60 11.87 -5.72 -10.40
CA GLY A 60 10.92 -5.16 -9.43
C GLY A 60 9.99 -6.18 -8.82
N CYS A 61 8.98 -5.65 -8.14
CA CYS A 61 7.87 -6.39 -7.57
C CYS A 61 6.56 -5.93 -8.22
N LYS A 62 5.67 -6.87 -8.54
CA LYS A 62 4.29 -6.59 -8.98
C LYS A 62 3.31 -7.26 -8.05
N PHE A 63 2.33 -6.50 -7.57
CA PHE A 63 1.22 -7.02 -6.77
C PHE A 63 -0.02 -7.26 -7.64
N THR A 64 -0.69 -8.40 -7.43
CA THR A 64 -1.98 -8.72 -8.05
C THR A 64 -2.93 -9.31 -7.02
N GLU A 65 -4.22 -8.97 -7.11
CA GLU A 65 -5.24 -9.61 -6.28
C GLU A 65 -5.45 -11.07 -6.73
N GLY A 66 -5.76 -11.94 -5.75
CA GLY A 66 -5.98 -13.36 -6.00
C GLY A 66 -4.71 -14.21 -5.95
N SER A 67 -4.84 -15.49 -6.34
CA SER A 67 -3.76 -16.50 -6.23
C SER A 67 -3.24 -17.02 -7.57
N GLU A 68 -3.54 -16.33 -8.67
CA GLU A 68 -3.11 -16.75 -10.00
C GLU A 68 -1.60 -16.60 -10.17
N GLY A 69 -0.97 -17.59 -10.81
CA GLY A 69 0.46 -17.58 -11.13
C GLY A 69 1.41 -17.69 -9.95
N CYS A 70 0.92 -18.06 -8.74
CA CYS A 70 1.79 -18.20 -7.59
C CYS A 70 2.60 -19.50 -7.60
N THR A 71 3.91 -19.39 -7.30
CA THR A 71 4.81 -20.53 -7.12
C THR A 71 4.87 -20.99 -5.67
N CYS A 72 4.59 -20.09 -4.74
CA CYS A 72 4.53 -20.37 -3.30
C CYS A 72 3.26 -19.77 -2.70
N LYS A 73 2.64 -20.49 -1.79
CA LYS A 73 1.41 -20.08 -1.12
C LYS A 73 1.53 -20.14 0.39
N MET A 74 1.14 -19.07 1.04
CA MET A 74 1.03 -18.96 2.49
C MET A 74 -0.44 -18.82 2.85
N ASN A 75 -0.99 -19.84 3.54
CA ASN A 75 -2.39 -19.85 3.96
C ASN A 75 -2.50 -19.47 5.44
N PHE A 76 -3.38 -18.51 5.72
CA PHE A 76 -3.71 -18.06 7.07
C PHE A 76 -5.11 -18.52 7.43
N LYS A 77 -5.25 -19.11 8.62
CA LYS A 77 -6.53 -19.68 9.09
C LYS A 77 -7.58 -18.62 9.43
N SER A 78 -7.16 -17.38 9.65
CA SER A 78 -8.06 -16.26 9.94
C SER A 78 -7.38 -14.91 9.69
N PRO A 79 -8.16 -13.80 9.57
CA PRO A 79 -7.65 -12.43 9.52
C PRO A 79 -6.75 -12.08 10.69
N GLU A 80 -7.07 -12.51 11.92
CA GLU A 80 -6.28 -12.23 13.12
C GLU A 80 -4.87 -12.82 13.00
N LYS A 81 -4.76 -14.06 12.48
CA LYS A 81 -3.45 -14.71 12.29
C LYS A 81 -2.59 -14.03 11.23
N PHE A 82 -3.22 -13.46 10.22
CA PHE A 82 -2.51 -12.68 9.22
C PHE A 82 -2.05 -11.33 9.79
N ASN A 83 -2.92 -10.64 10.53
CA ASN A 83 -2.57 -9.38 11.20
C ASN A 83 -1.43 -9.58 12.21
N ASP A 84 -1.47 -10.65 13.02
CA ASP A 84 -0.39 -11.01 13.95
C ASP A 84 0.98 -11.17 13.25
N LEU A 85 0.99 -11.68 12.01
CA LEU A 85 2.23 -11.80 11.23
C LEU A 85 2.79 -10.41 10.87
N ILE A 86 1.92 -9.51 10.42
CA ILE A 86 2.33 -8.14 10.01
C ILE A 86 2.80 -7.35 11.24
N ASP A 87 2.00 -7.34 12.31
CA ASP A 87 2.26 -6.54 13.52
C ASP A 87 3.53 -6.99 14.26
N ASN A 88 3.83 -8.29 14.23
CA ASN A 88 4.97 -8.86 14.96
C ASN A 88 6.18 -9.16 14.06
N SER A 89 6.11 -8.84 12.76
CA SER A 89 7.18 -9.12 11.77
C SER A 89 7.69 -10.57 11.82
N LYS A 90 6.82 -11.53 12.16
CA LYS A 90 7.17 -12.95 12.25
C LYS A 90 7.09 -13.59 10.86
N PRO A 91 8.11 -14.33 10.42
CA PRO A 91 8.03 -15.04 9.16
C PRO A 91 6.91 -16.08 9.21
N GLY A 92 6.00 -16.03 8.24
CA GLY A 92 5.00 -17.07 8.05
C GLY A 92 5.62 -18.36 7.54
N ILE A 93 4.95 -19.50 7.79
CA ILE A 93 5.37 -20.79 7.28
C ILE A 93 4.63 -21.08 5.99
N PRO A 94 5.32 -21.24 4.84
CA PRO A 94 4.66 -21.54 3.58
C PRO A 94 4.00 -22.93 3.62
N THR A 95 2.81 -23.04 3.03
CA THR A 95 2.03 -24.28 2.99
C THR A 95 2.21 -25.07 1.68
N LYS A 96 2.78 -24.41 0.65
CA LYS A 96 3.05 -25.01 -0.66
C LYS A 96 4.31 -24.40 -1.27
N GLY A 97 5.17 -25.18 -1.91
CA GLY A 97 6.39 -24.71 -2.59
C GLY A 97 7.58 -24.45 -1.67
N VAL A 98 7.67 -25.11 -0.52
CA VAL A 98 8.51 -24.76 0.63
C VAL A 98 10.02 -24.72 0.33
N VAL A 99 10.56 -25.70 -0.39
CA VAL A 99 12.03 -25.88 -0.46
C VAL A 99 12.71 -24.82 -1.33
N GLN A 100 12.11 -24.47 -2.47
CA GLN A 100 12.69 -23.51 -3.43
C GLN A 100 12.53 -22.04 -2.99
N VAL A 101 11.55 -21.74 -2.14
CA VAL A 101 11.18 -20.37 -1.75
C VAL A 101 11.63 -20.05 -0.31
N LEU A 102 12.01 -21.06 0.47
CA LEU A 102 12.45 -20.83 1.86
C LEU A 102 13.67 -19.89 1.95
N SER A 103 14.63 -20.04 1.05
CA SER A 103 15.80 -19.15 0.99
C SER A 103 15.42 -17.72 0.62
N PHE A 104 14.40 -17.53 -0.24
CA PHE A 104 13.86 -16.22 -0.57
C PHE A 104 13.14 -15.61 0.64
N LEU A 105 12.28 -16.36 1.30
CA LEU A 105 11.52 -15.89 2.47
C LEU A 105 12.44 -15.47 3.61
N MET A 106 13.44 -16.31 3.94
CA MET A 106 14.38 -16.05 5.04
C MET A 106 15.47 -15.03 4.71
N GLY A 107 15.67 -14.72 3.44
CA GLY A 107 16.67 -13.79 2.95
C GLY A 107 16.03 -12.54 2.32
N PRO A 108 15.89 -12.48 0.99
CA PRO A 108 15.44 -11.29 0.27
C PRO A 108 14.10 -10.74 0.77
N PHE A 109 13.09 -11.58 0.97
CA PHE A 109 11.76 -11.14 1.41
C PHE A 109 11.80 -10.51 2.81
N THR A 110 12.51 -11.12 3.77
CA THR A 110 12.67 -10.56 5.11
C THR A 110 13.40 -9.21 5.06
N LYS A 111 14.43 -9.06 4.21
CA LYS A 111 15.13 -7.79 4.04
C LYS A 111 14.20 -6.71 3.48
N LEU A 112 13.40 -7.03 2.44
CA LEU A 112 12.44 -6.11 1.85
C LEU A 112 11.35 -5.68 2.84
N THR A 113 10.79 -6.61 3.62
CA THR A 113 9.77 -6.28 4.62
C THR A 113 10.34 -5.46 5.78
N ASN A 114 11.57 -5.75 6.24
CA ASN A 114 12.24 -4.94 7.26
C ASN A 114 12.52 -3.52 6.74
N ARG A 115 12.96 -3.38 5.49
CA ARG A 115 13.16 -2.07 4.85
C ARG A 115 11.84 -1.30 4.75
N LEU A 116 10.77 -1.95 4.31
CA LEU A 116 9.44 -1.35 4.27
C LEU A 116 8.97 -0.89 5.66
N THR A 117 9.12 -1.75 6.68
CA THR A 117 8.76 -1.40 8.06
C THR A 117 9.54 -0.17 8.53
N LYS A 118 10.85 -0.13 8.28
CA LYS A 118 11.67 1.02 8.66
C LYS A 118 11.21 2.32 8.01
N LEU A 119 10.82 2.27 6.72
CA LEU A 119 10.33 3.44 5.99
C LEU A 119 8.91 3.86 6.38
N LEU A 120 8.03 2.91 6.74
CA LEU A 120 6.66 3.23 7.19
C LEU A 120 6.58 3.60 8.68
N MET A 121 7.58 3.21 9.49
CA MET A 121 7.66 3.49 10.92
C MET A 121 9.03 4.11 11.28
N PRO A 122 9.38 5.27 10.71
CA PRO A 122 10.69 5.90 10.88
C PRO A 122 10.90 6.39 12.30
N THR A 123 12.15 6.38 12.76
CA THR A 123 12.55 7.11 13.97
C THR A 123 12.75 8.59 13.66
N LYS A 124 12.84 9.44 14.71
CA LYS A 124 13.14 10.87 14.52
C LYS A 124 14.51 11.10 13.89
N GLU A 125 15.46 10.23 14.19
CA GLU A 125 16.81 10.26 13.63
C GLU A 125 16.80 9.92 12.14
N ASP A 126 16.06 8.92 11.73
CA ASP A 126 15.90 8.52 10.31
C ASP A 126 15.36 9.70 9.48
N LEU A 127 14.40 10.43 10.02
CA LEU A 127 13.75 11.58 9.35
C LEU A 127 14.65 12.82 9.19
N GLN A 128 15.81 12.87 9.85
CA GLN A 128 16.79 13.94 9.62
C GLN A 128 17.50 13.81 8.26
N ASN A 129 17.51 12.61 7.69
CA ASN A 129 18.00 12.39 6.33
C ASN A 129 16.89 12.73 5.33
N ARG A 130 17.08 13.77 4.52
CA ARG A 130 16.07 14.27 3.57
C ARG A 130 15.64 13.20 2.56
N ALA A 131 16.56 12.44 1.99
CA ALA A 131 16.22 11.38 1.04
C ALA A 131 15.37 10.29 1.69
N PHE A 132 15.73 9.87 2.90
CA PHE A 132 14.93 8.91 3.68
C PHE A 132 13.54 9.45 4.02
N PHE A 133 13.45 10.72 4.42
CA PHE A 133 12.17 11.40 4.70
C PHE A 133 11.25 11.40 3.48
N GLU A 134 11.79 11.72 2.30
CA GLU A 134 11.03 11.73 1.04
C GLU A 134 10.53 10.34 0.67
N GLU A 135 11.40 9.32 0.71
CA GLU A 135 11.01 7.92 0.45
C GLU A 135 9.94 7.44 1.44
N SER A 136 10.12 7.72 2.74
CA SER A 136 9.16 7.38 3.79
C SER A 136 7.78 7.99 3.52
N THR A 137 7.75 9.28 3.17
CA THR A 137 6.50 10.00 2.89
C THR A 137 5.81 9.48 1.63
N ILE A 138 6.56 9.21 0.56
CA ILE A 138 6.03 8.62 -0.69
C ILE A 138 5.43 7.24 -0.43
N LEU A 139 6.12 6.37 0.31
CA LEU A 139 5.59 5.03 0.61
C LEU A 139 4.38 5.08 1.53
N THR A 140 4.36 6.01 2.50
CA THR A 140 3.19 6.27 3.34
C THR A 140 1.99 6.72 2.50
N PHE A 141 2.19 7.62 1.53
CA PHE A 141 1.15 8.05 0.59
C PHE A 141 0.55 6.85 -0.17
N TYR A 142 1.38 5.97 -0.74
CA TYR A 142 0.88 4.78 -1.45
C TYR A 142 0.18 3.78 -0.54
N THR A 143 0.65 3.65 0.70
CA THR A 143 0.00 2.81 1.72
C THR A 143 -1.39 3.35 2.05
N ILE A 144 -1.53 4.66 2.25
CA ILE A 144 -2.82 5.32 2.51
C ILE A 144 -3.76 5.14 1.32
N ALA A 145 -3.29 5.39 0.09
CA ALA A 145 -4.10 5.23 -1.11
C ALA A 145 -4.65 3.80 -1.27
N GLY A 146 -3.80 2.78 -1.01
CA GLY A 146 -4.21 1.38 -1.00
C GLY A 146 -5.20 1.06 0.13
N ALA A 147 -4.98 1.61 1.32
CA ALA A 147 -5.84 1.42 2.48
C ALA A 147 -7.24 2.02 2.28
N ILE A 148 -7.37 3.17 1.61
CA ILE A 148 -8.66 3.78 1.27
C ILE A 148 -9.51 2.79 0.45
N SER A 149 -8.99 2.24 -0.63
CA SER A 149 -9.71 1.25 -1.45
C SER A 149 -10.02 -0.03 -0.68
N ALA A 150 -9.06 -0.50 0.13
CA ALA A 150 -9.25 -1.69 0.96
C ALA A 150 -10.40 -1.51 1.96
N LEU A 151 -10.46 -0.38 2.66
CA LEU A 151 -11.52 -0.05 3.63
C LEU A 151 -12.86 0.15 2.93
N ALA A 152 -12.91 0.93 1.85
CA ALA A 152 -14.13 1.16 1.08
C ALA A 152 -14.78 -0.14 0.61
N ASN A 153 -13.95 -1.16 0.29
CA ASN A 153 -14.44 -2.46 -0.17
C ASN A 153 -14.72 -3.48 0.95
N SER A 154 -14.14 -3.35 2.13
CA SER A 154 -14.16 -4.41 3.16
C SER A 154 -14.83 -4.02 4.47
N ASP A 155 -14.66 -2.78 4.92
CA ASP A 155 -15.23 -2.32 6.19
C ASP A 155 -16.71 -1.95 6.05
N SER A 156 -17.51 -2.25 7.06
CA SER A 156 -18.98 -2.06 7.01
C SER A 156 -19.40 -0.59 7.05
N ILE A 157 -18.65 0.25 7.77
CA ILE A 157 -18.91 1.69 7.88
C ILE A 157 -18.45 2.38 6.60
N SER A 158 -17.21 2.11 6.19
CA SER A 158 -16.63 2.68 4.96
C SER A 158 -17.43 2.29 3.71
N LYS A 159 -17.97 1.07 3.65
CA LYS A 159 -18.88 0.63 2.58
C LYS A 159 -20.17 1.45 2.52
N PHE A 160 -20.71 1.84 3.66
CA PHE A 160 -21.91 2.67 3.68
C PHE A 160 -21.64 4.05 3.07
N THR A 161 -20.53 4.67 3.44
CA THR A 161 -20.09 5.95 2.84
C THR A 161 -19.74 5.76 1.36
N ALA A 162 -18.97 4.73 1.03
CA ALA A 162 -18.58 4.40 -0.34
C ALA A 162 -19.76 4.11 -1.28
N ALA A 163 -20.88 3.60 -0.74
CA ALA A 163 -22.11 3.35 -1.53
C ALA A 163 -22.75 4.62 -2.11
N SER A 164 -22.46 5.78 -1.54
CA SER A 164 -22.91 7.09 -2.06
C SER A 164 -21.97 7.68 -3.11
N THR A 165 -20.74 7.14 -3.23
CA THR A 165 -19.75 7.62 -4.19
C THR A 165 -20.11 7.17 -5.60
N VAL A 166 -20.18 8.12 -6.53
CA VAL A 166 -20.51 7.84 -7.93
C VAL A 166 -19.34 7.22 -8.68
N ASP A 167 -19.63 6.46 -9.72
CA ASP A 167 -18.60 5.91 -10.60
C ASP A 167 -17.72 7.00 -11.20
N GLY A 168 -16.42 6.81 -11.18
CA GLY A 168 -15.47 7.77 -11.68
C GLY A 168 -14.03 7.46 -11.29
N VAL A 169 -13.19 8.45 -11.54
CA VAL A 169 -11.74 8.35 -11.28
C VAL A 169 -11.34 9.55 -10.43
N ILE A 170 -10.69 9.27 -9.31
CA ILE A 170 -10.11 10.25 -8.39
C ILE A 170 -8.59 10.21 -8.56
N SER A 171 -7.97 11.36 -8.81
CA SER A 171 -6.53 11.51 -8.79
C SER A 171 -6.11 12.09 -7.45
N MET A 172 -5.23 11.39 -6.76
CA MET A 172 -4.58 11.86 -5.53
C MET A 172 -3.10 12.06 -5.81
N GLY A 173 -2.46 13.06 -5.20
CA GLY A 173 -1.02 13.25 -5.43
C GLY A 173 -0.34 14.19 -4.46
N ILE A 174 0.99 14.07 -4.43
CA ILE A 174 1.92 15.07 -3.91
C ILE A 174 2.53 15.70 -5.16
N LYS A 175 2.29 17.01 -5.32
CA LYS A 175 2.66 17.76 -6.54
C LYS A 175 4.12 17.49 -6.93
N ASP A 176 4.32 17.22 -8.22
CA ASP A 176 5.63 16.96 -8.85
C ASP A 176 6.44 15.79 -8.19
N THR A 177 5.79 14.98 -7.34
CA THR A 177 6.46 13.91 -6.59
C THR A 177 5.87 12.55 -6.91
N CYS A 178 4.62 12.28 -6.51
CA CYS A 178 3.98 10.99 -6.72
C CYS A 178 2.45 11.12 -6.83
N TYR A 179 1.84 10.15 -7.51
CA TYR A 179 0.41 10.13 -7.77
C TYR A 179 -0.18 8.74 -7.62
N ALA A 180 -1.43 8.69 -7.17
CA ALA A 180 -2.25 7.50 -7.17
C ALA A 180 -3.63 7.83 -7.74
N THR A 181 -4.23 6.86 -8.40
CA THR A 181 -5.58 6.93 -8.95
C THR A 181 -6.48 5.99 -8.17
N VAL A 182 -7.58 6.48 -7.61
CA VAL A 182 -8.64 5.64 -7.07
C VAL A 182 -9.78 5.59 -8.08
N LYS A 183 -10.01 4.41 -8.66
CA LYS A 183 -11.10 4.17 -9.60
C LYS A 183 -12.30 3.58 -8.86
N VAL A 184 -13.44 4.22 -9.00
CA VAL A 184 -14.72 3.73 -8.47
C VAL A 184 -15.55 3.21 -9.64
N LYS A 185 -15.98 1.95 -9.55
CA LYS A 185 -16.89 1.33 -10.53
C LYS A 185 -17.85 0.37 -9.84
N ASN A 186 -19.15 0.61 -9.96
CA ASN A 186 -20.18 -0.19 -9.30
C ASN A 186 -19.94 -0.32 -7.79
N HIS A 187 -19.61 0.78 -7.12
CA HIS A 187 -19.26 0.86 -5.69
C HIS A 187 -18.02 0.03 -5.29
N HIS A 188 -17.22 -0.43 -6.25
CA HIS A 188 -15.96 -1.08 -5.99
C HIS A 188 -14.80 -0.12 -6.26
N PHE A 189 -13.87 -0.02 -5.30
CA PHE A 189 -12.73 0.88 -5.31
C PHE A 189 -11.45 0.12 -5.68
N THR A 190 -10.69 0.65 -6.61
CA THR A 190 -9.40 0.07 -7.02
C THR A 190 -8.34 1.16 -7.05
N THR A 191 -7.23 0.95 -6.34
CA THR A 191 -6.09 1.87 -6.37
C THR A 191 -5.11 1.47 -7.46
N ILE A 192 -4.76 2.45 -8.31
CA ILE A 192 -3.72 2.36 -9.33
C ILE A 192 -2.64 3.37 -8.97
N LYS A 193 -1.38 2.95 -8.94
CA LYS A 193 -0.25 3.76 -8.46
C LYS A 193 0.36 4.60 -9.60
N GLU A 194 -0.52 5.31 -10.32
CA GLU A 194 -0.20 6.15 -11.46
C GLU A 194 -1.11 7.38 -11.47
N LYS A 195 -0.69 8.45 -12.16
CA LYS A 195 -1.51 9.66 -12.34
C LYS A 195 -2.66 9.38 -13.32
N ALA A 196 -3.86 9.79 -12.96
CA ALA A 196 -5.02 9.69 -13.84
C ALA A 196 -4.94 10.68 -15.00
N ASN A 197 -5.28 10.24 -16.23
CA ASN A 197 -5.28 11.11 -17.41
C ASN A 197 -6.48 12.05 -17.48
N ASN A 198 -7.63 11.68 -16.94
CA ASN A 198 -8.85 12.51 -16.96
C ASN A 198 -9.69 12.23 -15.71
N PRO A 199 -9.23 12.69 -14.54
CA PRO A 199 -9.91 12.43 -13.28
C PRO A 199 -11.20 13.24 -13.17
N ARG A 200 -12.22 12.64 -12.56
CA ARG A 200 -13.47 13.30 -12.20
C ARG A 200 -13.32 14.19 -10.96
N ALA A 201 -12.41 13.81 -10.08
CA ALA A 201 -12.01 14.58 -8.92
C ALA A 201 -10.49 14.52 -8.73
N VAL A 202 -9.92 15.58 -8.18
CA VAL A 202 -8.50 15.72 -7.89
C VAL A 202 -8.33 16.16 -6.45
N MET A 203 -7.37 15.54 -5.74
CA MET A 203 -6.81 16.04 -4.49
C MET A 203 -5.28 16.03 -4.61
N GLU A 204 -4.64 17.17 -4.49
CA GLU A 204 -3.19 17.30 -4.63
C GLU A 204 -2.62 18.14 -3.48
N PHE A 205 -1.64 17.61 -2.78
CA PHE A 205 -0.88 18.29 -1.74
C PHE A 205 0.23 19.11 -2.38
N ALA A 206 0.47 20.33 -1.89
CA ALA A 206 1.40 21.28 -2.50
C ALA A 206 2.85 20.76 -2.53
N ASP A 207 3.27 20.06 -1.50
CA ASP A 207 4.61 19.48 -1.39
C ASP A 207 4.66 18.29 -0.43
N ILE A 208 5.84 17.70 -0.31
CA ILE A 208 6.07 16.49 0.48
C ILE A 208 6.10 16.77 2.00
N ASP A 209 6.50 17.95 2.42
CA ASP A 209 6.54 18.33 3.84
C ASP A 209 5.12 18.51 4.38
N LEU A 210 4.24 19.14 3.61
CA LEU A 210 2.82 19.24 3.89
C LEU A 210 2.19 17.85 3.97
N ALA A 211 2.44 16.99 2.98
CA ALA A 211 1.90 15.63 2.95
C ALA A 211 2.31 14.84 4.20
N TYR A 212 3.60 14.88 4.58
CA TYR A 212 4.09 14.27 5.81
C TYR A 212 3.35 14.79 7.04
N GLY A 213 3.21 16.11 7.17
CA GLY A 213 2.51 16.74 8.28
C GLY A 213 1.05 16.30 8.42
N LEU A 214 0.35 16.21 7.30
CA LEU A 214 -1.04 15.73 7.24
C LEU A 214 -1.15 14.25 7.62
N PHE A 215 -0.28 13.39 7.10
CA PHE A 215 -0.30 11.94 7.39
C PHE A 215 0.00 11.63 8.85
N ASN A 216 0.80 12.46 9.51
CA ASN A 216 1.14 12.31 10.93
C ASN A 216 0.27 13.17 11.86
N GLY A 217 -0.72 13.89 11.34
CA GLY A 217 -1.64 14.71 12.12
C GLY A 217 -0.97 15.91 12.83
N THR A 218 0.16 16.38 12.34
CA THR A 218 0.89 17.55 12.89
C THR A 218 0.43 18.86 12.28
N VAL A 219 -0.32 18.82 11.18
CA VAL A 219 -0.91 19.97 10.47
C VAL A 219 -2.43 19.80 10.38
N SER A 220 -3.14 20.91 10.38
CA SER A 220 -4.61 20.92 10.27
C SER A 220 -5.03 20.89 8.79
N THR A 221 -5.70 19.83 8.36
CA THR A 221 -6.25 19.72 7.00
C THR A 221 -7.14 20.91 6.62
N ILE A 222 -7.95 21.41 7.56
CA ILE A 222 -8.86 22.55 7.32
C ILE A 222 -8.05 23.83 7.09
N ALA A 223 -7.00 24.07 7.89
CA ALA A 223 -6.16 25.25 7.71
C ALA A 223 -5.47 25.22 6.34
N GLU A 224 -4.88 24.09 5.97
CA GLU A 224 -4.14 23.94 4.71
C GLU A 224 -5.09 24.03 3.47
N LEU A 225 -6.32 23.58 3.59
CA LEU A 225 -7.35 23.80 2.56
C LEU A 225 -7.68 25.31 2.42
N CYS A 226 -7.84 26.03 3.52
CA CYS A 226 -8.13 27.45 3.50
C CYS A 226 -6.95 28.27 2.94
N GLU A 227 -5.72 27.83 3.16
CA GLU A 227 -4.49 28.46 2.64
C GLU A 227 -4.21 28.10 1.18
N GLY A 228 -4.93 27.11 0.60
CA GLY A 228 -4.75 26.67 -0.77
C GLY A 228 -3.59 25.69 -0.97
N ASN A 229 -3.00 25.17 0.11
CA ASN A 229 -1.93 24.19 0.07
C ASN A 229 -2.40 22.78 -0.26
N ILE A 230 -3.71 22.53 -0.13
CA ILE A 230 -4.37 21.32 -0.63
C ILE A 230 -5.28 21.75 -1.79
N TYR A 231 -4.91 21.36 -3.00
CA TYR A 231 -5.71 21.63 -4.18
C TYR A 231 -6.78 20.55 -4.36
N MET A 232 -8.03 20.98 -4.46
CA MET A 232 -9.16 20.09 -4.77
C MET A 232 -9.92 20.63 -5.98
N ALA A 233 -10.27 19.75 -6.92
CA ALA A 233 -11.01 20.12 -8.12
C ALA A 233 -11.95 19.01 -8.59
N GLY A 234 -12.93 19.39 -9.45
CA GLY A 234 -13.90 18.47 -10.01
C GLY A 234 -15.03 18.16 -9.03
N MET A 235 -15.44 16.90 -8.94
CA MET A 235 -16.52 16.45 -8.04
C MET A 235 -15.99 16.24 -6.63
N ILE A 236 -15.98 17.29 -5.83
CA ILE A 236 -15.43 17.32 -4.47
C ILE A 236 -16.03 16.20 -3.58
N SER A 237 -17.31 15.88 -3.70
CA SER A 237 -17.97 14.81 -2.95
C SER A 237 -17.40 13.40 -3.19
N MET A 238 -16.45 13.23 -4.10
CA MET A 238 -15.73 11.97 -4.27
C MET A 238 -14.47 11.89 -3.42
N VAL A 239 -13.97 13.02 -2.90
CA VAL A 239 -12.73 13.12 -2.11
C VAL A 239 -12.95 13.56 -0.66
N ASP A 240 -14.22 13.83 -0.31
CA ASP A 240 -14.67 14.22 1.01
C ASP A 240 -14.80 13.03 2.00
#